data_54838c22e93ba2a5aafb704d8a29c953
#
_entry.id   54838c22e93ba2a5aafb704d8a29c953
#
_cell.length_a   1.000
_cell.length_b   1.000
_cell.length_c   1.000
_cell.angle_alpha   90.00
_cell.angle_beta   90.00
_cell.angle_gamma   90.00
#
_symmetry.space_group_name_H-M   'P 1'
#
loop_
_entity.id
_entity.type
_entity.pdbx_description
1 polymer ?
#
loop_
_entity_poly.entity_id
_entity_poly.type
_entity_poly.pdbx_seq_one_letter_code
_entity_poly.pdbx_strand_id
1 'polypeptide(L)'
;MRIGVSLKSVYAVDDVRDGARHMVERARAAADAGLDSLFVGDHHVTPLAYYQNTAILGRLLAEWDARPAGALYVLPLWHPVLVAEQIGTLAAIAQGRFVLQCALGGGEQQFAGMGVDVRRRPSRFEAALDTIRRLCRGEEVTVEEGPYPVRGARIAPVPPEPLEVWIGAAAPPAIDRAARLGDAWLAGPELTPSMAREQLDQYREACERHGRTPTCVPIRRDVYVGATRDDVTKHAEPVVAAGYRGFDPAALVVGTVDEVAEQLRVFGEMGYTDVIVRQLVDDQDAALGSIARVGEVRSLLLDA
;
A
#
# COMPACT_ATOMS: atom_id res chain seq x y z
N MET A 1 -13.22 7.79 -9.75
CA MET A 1 -12.40 7.17 -8.68
C MET A 1 -11.18 6.50 -9.31
N ARG A 2 -9.96 6.70 -8.78
CA ARG A 2 -8.73 6.07 -9.30
C ARG A 2 -8.59 4.64 -8.79
N ILE A 3 -7.98 3.76 -9.62
CA ILE A 3 -7.71 2.38 -9.23
C ILE A 3 -6.21 2.08 -9.36
N GLY A 4 -5.53 1.95 -8.22
CA GLY A 4 -4.14 1.51 -8.15
C GLY A 4 -4.03 0.02 -7.80
N VAL A 5 -2.81 -0.51 -7.87
CA VAL A 5 -2.50 -1.89 -7.48
C VAL A 5 -1.45 -1.95 -6.38
N SER A 6 -1.67 -2.82 -5.40
CA SER A 6 -0.65 -3.25 -4.43
C SER A 6 -0.29 -4.71 -4.72
N LEU A 7 0.87 -4.94 -5.30
CA LEU A 7 1.29 -6.28 -5.65
C LEU A 7 1.55 -7.13 -4.39
N LYS A 8 1.16 -8.38 -4.47
CA LYS A 8 1.49 -9.37 -3.45
C LYS A 8 3.00 -9.58 -3.44
N SER A 9 3.62 -9.64 -2.27
CA SER A 9 5.08 -9.83 -2.13
C SER A 9 5.47 -11.23 -1.65
N VAL A 10 4.48 -12.12 -1.47
CA VAL A 10 4.67 -13.53 -1.09
C VAL A 10 4.11 -14.42 -2.18
N TYR A 11 4.90 -15.41 -2.59
CA TYR A 11 4.49 -16.41 -3.58
C TYR A 11 4.85 -17.81 -3.08
N ALA A 12 3.91 -18.74 -3.18
CA ALA A 12 4.13 -20.15 -2.91
C ALA A 12 4.67 -20.79 -4.20
N VAL A 13 5.98 -20.79 -4.36
CA VAL A 13 6.70 -21.30 -5.53
C VAL A 13 7.87 -22.16 -5.10
N ASP A 14 8.23 -23.17 -5.90
CA ASP A 14 9.38 -24.05 -5.65
C ASP A 14 10.70 -23.31 -5.94
N ASP A 15 10.79 -22.58 -7.04
CA ASP A 15 11.94 -21.71 -7.34
C ASP A 15 11.57 -20.26 -6.98
N VAL A 16 12.32 -19.66 -6.06
CA VAL A 16 12.12 -18.26 -5.65
C VAL A 16 12.27 -17.26 -6.80
N ARG A 17 12.97 -17.62 -7.88
CA ARG A 17 13.06 -16.77 -9.07
C ARG A 17 11.71 -16.64 -9.78
N ASP A 18 10.85 -17.67 -9.71
CA ASP A 18 9.52 -17.65 -10.30
C ASP A 18 8.62 -16.61 -9.62
N GLY A 19 8.65 -16.52 -8.30
CA GLY A 19 7.88 -15.51 -7.59
C GLY A 19 8.30 -14.08 -7.96
N ALA A 20 9.60 -13.84 -8.16
CA ALA A 20 10.09 -12.54 -8.65
C ALA A 20 9.59 -12.27 -10.09
N ARG A 21 9.61 -13.27 -10.98
CA ARG A 21 9.04 -13.16 -12.35
C ARG A 21 7.54 -12.87 -12.30
N HIS A 22 6.79 -13.59 -11.49
CA HIS A 22 5.36 -13.36 -11.28
C HIS A 22 5.06 -11.91 -10.84
N MET A 23 5.86 -11.34 -9.92
CA MET A 23 5.70 -9.94 -9.54
C MET A 23 5.91 -8.98 -10.71
N VAL A 24 6.95 -9.21 -11.53
CA VAL A 24 7.24 -8.40 -12.73
C VAL A 24 6.10 -8.50 -13.75
N GLU A 25 5.60 -9.72 -14.03
CA GLU A 25 4.49 -9.95 -14.95
C GLU A 25 3.20 -9.26 -14.47
N ARG A 26 2.89 -9.32 -13.16
CA ARG A 26 1.74 -8.62 -12.58
C ARG A 26 1.88 -7.10 -12.64
N ALA A 27 3.10 -6.56 -12.47
CA ALA A 27 3.35 -5.13 -12.65
C ALA A 27 3.10 -4.68 -14.08
N ARG A 28 3.62 -5.45 -15.06
CA ARG A 28 3.37 -5.21 -16.50
C ARG A 28 1.88 -5.29 -16.83
N ALA A 29 1.19 -6.35 -16.40
CA ALA A 29 -0.25 -6.48 -16.61
C ALA A 29 -1.05 -5.31 -16.03
N ALA A 30 -0.65 -4.79 -14.84
CA ALA A 30 -1.27 -3.62 -14.25
C ALA A 30 -0.99 -2.33 -15.04
N ALA A 31 0.22 -2.19 -15.59
CA ALA A 31 0.57 -1.08 -16.48
C ALA A 31 -0.24 -1.12 -17.77
N ASP A 32 -0.31 -2.30 -18.43
CA ASP A 32 -1.08 -2.53 -19.66
C ASP A 32 -2.59 -2.32 -19.45
N ALA A 33 -3.11 -2.68 -18.28
CA ALA A 33 -4.49 -2.43 -17.85
C ALA A 33 -4.79 -0.95 -17.54
N GLY A 34 -3.80 -0.07 -17.59
CA GLY A 34 -3.95 1.36 -17.36
C GLY A 34 -4.23 1.73 -15.89
N LEU A 35 -3.83 0.92 -14.91
CA LEU A 35 -4.07 1.22 -13.49
C LEU A 35 -3.31 2.48 -13.05
N ASP A 36 -3.87 3.22 -12.10
CA ASP A 36 -3.47 4.60 -11.78
C ASP A 36 -2.25 4.71 -10.85
N SER A 37 -1.89 3.65 -10.12
CA SER A 37 -0.73 3.64 -9.23
C SER A 37 -0.24 2.22 -8.90
N LEU A 38 1.06 2.09 -8.59
CA LEU A 38 1.73 0.82 -8.26
C LEU A 38 2.33 0.86 -6.87
N PHE A 39 2.02 -0.13 -6.04
CA PHE A 39 2.57 -0.26 -4.69
C PHE A 39 3.08 -1.67 -4.39
N VAL A 40 4.04 -1.74 -3.47
CA VAL A 40 4.53 -2.99 -2.86
C VAL A 40 4.47 -2.90 -1.34
N GLY A 41 4.28 -4.06 -0.68
CA GLY A 41 4.17 -4.15 0.77
C GLY A 41 5.51 -4.23 1.48
N ASP A 42 5.47 -4.22 2.81
CA ASP A 42 6.60 -4.42 3.71
C ASP A 42 6.28 -5.46 4.78
N HIS A 43 7.18 -6.42 4.97
CA HIS A 43 7.11 -7.40 6.05
C HIS A 43 8.47 -8.03 6.28
N HIS A 44 8.83 -8.24 7.54
CA HIS A 44 10.12 -8.78 7.94
C HIS A 44 9.98 -10.06 8.77
N VAL A 45 11.09 -10.82 8.89
CA VAL A 45 11.20 -11.99 9.76
C VAL A 45 10.06 -12.99 9.52
N THR A 46 9.82 -13.31 8.24
CA THR A 46 8.84 -14.31 7.82
C THR A 46 9.55 -15.52 7.24
N PRO A 47 9.06 -16.75 7.50
CA PRO A 47 9.60 -17.96 6.86
C PRO A 47 9.15 -18.11 5.40
N LEU A 48 8.25 -17.28 4.93
CA LEU A 48 7.75 -17.31 3.57
C LEU A 48 8.70 -16.56 2.62
N ALA A 49 8.73 -16.95 1.36
CA ALA A 49 9.46 -16.23 0.31
C ALA A 49 8.85 -14.85 0.08
N TYR A 50 9.32 -13.87 0.82
CA TYR A 50 8.85 -12.48 0.76
C TYR A 50 9.87 -11.61 0.02
N TYR A 51 9.45 -10.98 -1.07
CA TYR A 51 10.30 -10.08 -1.87
C TYR A 51 10.26 -8.69 -1.26
N GLN A 52 11.43 -8.25 -0.75
CA GLN A 52 11.57 -6.99 -0.02
C GLN A 52 11.29 -5.78 -0.91
N ASN A 53 10.54 -4.84 -0.37
CA ASN A 53 9.92 -3.71 -1.06
C ASN A 53 10.89 -2.89 -1.94
N THR A 54 11.97 -2.38 -1.39
CA THR A 54 12.89 -1.49 -2.11
C THR A 54 13.55 -2.20 -3.30
N ALA A 55 14.07 -3.42 -3.07
CA ALA A 55 14.78 -4.16 -4.10
C ALA A 55 13.86 -4.53 -5.26
N ILE A 56 12.67 -5.06 -4.96
CA ILE A 56 11.74 -5.46 -6.02
C ILE A 56 11.11 -4.27 -6.72
N LEU A 57 10.76 -3.19 -5.99
CA LEU A 57 10.16 -2.01 -6.61
C LEU A 57 11.10 -1.37 -7.64
N GLY A 58 12.42 -1.29 -7.34
CA GLY A 58 13.38 -0.80 -8.32
C GLY A 58 13.34 -1.57 -9.65
N ARG A 59 13.09 -2.90 -9.61
CA ARG A 59 12.89 -3.72 -10.82
C ARG A 59 11.53 -3.47 -11.47
N LEU A 60 10.46 -3.31 -10.67
CA LEU A 60 9.10 -3.12 -11.17
C LEU A 60 8.91 -1.76 -11.86
N LEU A 61 9.63 -0.74 -11.43
CA LEU A 61 9.59 0.59 -12.06
C LEU A 61 10.04 0.59 -13.53
N ALA A 62 10.77 -0.44 -13.98
CA ALA A 62 11.09 -0.63 -15.40
C ALA A 62 9.87 -1.06 -16.25
N GLU A 63 8.82 -1.56 -15.63
CA GLU A 63 7.55 -1.94 -16.26
C GLU A 63 6.45 -0.88 -16.05
N TRP A 64 6.78 0.21 -15.34
CA TRP A 64 5.81 1.23 -14.93
C TRP A 64 6.16 2.58 -15.53
N ASP A 65 5.17 3.30 -16.02
CA ASP A 65 5.32 4.61 -16.67
C ASP A 65 5.27 5.79 -15.67
N ALA A 66 4.95 6.99 -16.16
CA ALA A 66 4.91 8.22 -15.39
C ALA A 66 3.77 8.33 -14.33
N ARG A 67 3.02 7.25 -14.10
CA ARG A 67 2.00 7.22 -13.05
C ARG A 67 2.62 7.03 -11.66
N PRO A 68 1.93 7.43 -10.58
CA PRO A 68 2.46 7.30 -9.22
C PRO A 68 2.86 5.87 -8.87
N ALA A 69 3.98 5.72 -8.17
CA ALA A 69 4.42 4.45 -7.61
C ALA A 69 4.95 4.65 -6.19
N GLY A 70 5.00 3.58 -5.40
CA GLY A 70 5.51 3.68 -4.04
C GLY A 70 5.63 2.35 -3.31
N ALA A 71 6.08 2.43 -2.09
CA ALA A 71 6.22 1.28 -1.21
C ALA A 71 5.67 1.58 0.18
N LEU A 72 5.14 0.53 0.83
CA LEU A 72 4.86 0.54 2.25
C LEU A 72 6.16 0.31 3.03
N TYR A 73 6.33 1.04 4.13
CA TYR A 73 7.36 0.80 5.13
C TYR A 73 6.71 0.68 6.52
N VAL A 74 7.05 -0.36 7.25
CA VAL A 74 6.78 -0.49 8.68
C VAL A 74 7.84 0.35 9.41
N LEU A 75 7.67 1.68 9.40
CA LEU A 75 8.70 2.64 9.79
C LEU A 75 9.41 2.36 11.12
N PRO A 76 8.76 1.84 12.18
CA PRO A 76 9.45 1.53 13.42
C PRO A 76 10.59 0.51 13.28
N LEU A 77 10.60 -0.30 12.23
CA LEU A 77 11.61 -1.33 11.96
C LEU A 77 12.79 -0.82 11.12
N TRP A 78 12.70 0.39 10.57
CA TRP A 78 13.67 0.95 9.65
C TRP A 78 14.48 2.10 10.27
N HIS A 79 15.72 2.24 9.84
CA HIS A 79 16.49 3.45 10.13
C HIS A 79 16.06 4.57 9.15
N PRO A 80 15.64 5.76 9.66
CA PRO A 80 15.02 6.78 8.79
C PRO A 80 15.95 7.33 7.71
N VAL A 81 17.25 7.42 7.95
CA VAL A 81 18.22 7.86 6.94
C VAL A 81 18.25 6.88 5.78
N LEU A 82 18.32 5.57 6.05
CA LEU A 82 18.31 4.54 5.00
C LEU A 82 17.02 4.57 4.19
N VAL A 83 15.87 4.77 4.84
CA VAL A 83 14.59 4.89 4.12
C VAL A 83 14.58 6.13 3.23
N ALA A 84 15.08 7.27 3.71
CA ALA A 84 15.14 8.48 2.92
C ALA A 84 16.08 8.34 1.69
N GLU A 85 17.24 7.69 1.84
CA GLU A 85 18.16 7.38 0.72
C GLU A 85 17.51 6.47 -0.32
N GLN A 86 16.80 5.42 0.15
CA GLN A 86 16.06 4.50 -0.73
C GLN A 86 14.94 5.23 -1.47
N ILE A 87 14.17 6.06 -0.78
CA ILE A 87 13.12 6.88 -1.40
C ILE A 87 13.71 7.82 -2.44
N GLY A 88 14.79 8.54 -2.13
CA GLY A 88 15.45 9.42 -3.08
C GLY A 88 15.90 8.68 -4.34
N THR A 89 16.46 7.48 -4.18
CA THR A 89 16.88 6.62 -5.29
C THR A 89 15.68 6.11 -6.11
N LEU A 90 14.65 5.58 -5.44
CA LEU A 90 13.46 5.07 -6.13
C LEU A 90 12.68 6.17 -6.84
N ALA A 91 12.57 7.36 -6.23
CA ALA A 91 11.94 8.52 -6.85
C ALA A 91 12.71 9.02 -8.08
N ALA A 92 14.04 8.90 -8.08
CA ALA A 92 14.86 9.22 -9.25
C ALA A 92 14.73 8.18 -10.39
N ILE A 93 14.41 6.92 -10.08
CA ILE A 93 14.14 5.87 -11.07
C ILE A 93 12.71 5.98 -11.60
N ALA A 94 11.74 6.29 -10.73
CA ALA A 94 10.35 6.44 -11.10
C ALA A 94 10.18 7.61 -12.08
N GLN A 95 9.34 7.42 -13.11
CA GLN A 95 9.03 8.48 -14.06
C GLN A 95 7.88 9.38 -13.57
N GLY A 96 7.19 8.98 -12.51
CA GLY A 96 6.11 9.70 -11.87
C GLY A 96 6.35 9.88 -10.37
N ARG A 97 5.39 10.53 -9.71
CA ARG A 97 5.48 10.86 -8.28
C ARG A 97 5.66 9.61 -7.41
N PHE A 98 6.59 9.67 -6.46
CA PHE A 98 6.76 8.64 -5.45
C PHE A 98 5.86 8.89 -4.24
N VAL A 99 5.16 7.84 -3.79
CA VAL A 99 4.29 7.86 -2.61
C VAL A 99 4.89 6.96 -1.53
N LEU A 100 5.22 7.55 -0.38
CA LEU A 100 5.59 6.79 0.81
C LEU A 100 4.31 6.29 1.50
N GLN A 101 4.04 5.00 1.42
CA GLN A 101 3.09 4.38 2.33
C GLN A 101 3.82 3.97 3.62
N CYS A 102 3.22 4.19 4.78
CA CYS A 102 3.83 3.81 6.03
C CYS A 102 2.80 3.38 7.08
N ALA A 103 3.23 2.52 7.99
CA ALA A 103 2.40 1.99 9.05
C ALA A 103 3.21 1.74 10.32
N LEU A 104 2.50 1.63 11.46
CA LEU A 104 3.11 1.20 12.73
C LEU A 104 3.59 -0.25 12.70
N GLY A 105 2.94 -1.07 11.88
CA GLY A 105 3.13 -2.50 11.91
C GLY A 105 2.59 -3.18 13.17
N GLY A 106 2.66 -4.50 13.18
CA GLY A 106 2.21 -5.37 14.27
C GLY A 106 2.98 -6.70 14.26
N GLY A 107 2.63 -7.59 15.21
CA GLY A 107 3.25 -8.89 15.34
C GLY A 107 4.56 -8.86 16.16
N GLU A 108 4.51 -9.41 17.38
CA GLU A 108 5.65 -9.42 18.32
C GLU A 108 6.87 -10.12 17.72
N GLN A 109 6.66 -11.21 16.97
CA GLN A 109 7.74 -11.97 16.34
C GLN A 109 8.54 -11.12 15.34
N GLN A 110 7.86 -10.31 14.50
CA GLN A 110 8.53 -9.44 13.55
C GLN A 110 9.38 -8.39 14.26
N PHE A 111 8.83 -7.75 15.30
CA PHE A 111 9.54 -6.75 16.07
C PHE A 111 10.71 -7.34 16.85
N ALA A 112 10.51 -8.48 17.52
CA ALA A 112 11.56 -9.18 18.26
C ALA A 112 12.73 -9.62 17.33
N GLY A 113 12.39 -10.18 16.16
CA GLY A 113 13.39 -10.60 15.17
C GLY A 113 14.18 -9.44 14.57
N MET A 114 13.62 -8.23 14.57
CA MET A 114 14.30 -6.98 14.16
C MET A 114 14.97 -6.24 15.34
N GLY A 115 14.96 -6.83 16.55
CA GLY A 115 15.57 -6.22 17.74
C GLY A 115 14.87 -4.94 18.22
N VAL A 116 13.58 -4.77 17.93
CA VAL A 116 12.81 -3.57 18.27
C VAL A 116 11.70 -3.89 19.28
N ASP A 117 11.63 -3.11 20.36
CA ASP A 117 10.50 -3.19 21.30
C ASP A 117 9.22 -2.68 20.64
N VAL A 118 8.23 -3.58 20.47
CA VAL A 118 6.94 -3.25 19.84
C VAL A 118 6.18 -2.14 20.55
N ARG A 119 6.38 -1.95 21.87
CA ARG A 119 5.75 -0.87 22.64
C ARG A 119 6.25 0.51 22.24
N ARG A 120 7.47 0.59 21.70
CA ARG A 120 8.08 1.85 21.22
C ARG A 120 7.69 2.22 19.80
N ARG A 121 6.89 1.39 19.10
CA ARG A 121 6.52 1.64 17.71
C ARG A 121 5.90 3.02 17.42
N PRO A 122 5.04 3.62 18.30
CA PRO A 122 4.49 4.95 17.99
C PRO A 122 5.55 6.05 17.99
N SER A 123 6.40 6.11 19.02
CA SER A 123 7.47 7.13 19.10
C SER A 123 8.53 6.95 18.00
N ARG A 124 8.88 5.69 17.68
CA ARG A 124 9.79 5.39 16.57
C ARG A 124 9.20 5.79 15.22
N PHE A 125 7.91 5.56 15.01
CA PHE A 125 7.21 5.96 13.78
C PHE A 125 7.25 7.47 13.58
N GLU A 126 6.88 8.26 14.58
CA GLU A 126 6.82 9.72 14.47
C GLU A 126 8.21 10.31 14.27
N ALA A 127 9.20 9.85 15.03
CA ALA A 127 10.59 10.30 14.86
C ALA A 127 11.17 9.92 13.48
N ALA A 128 10.89 8.70 13.00
CA ALA A 128 11.34 8.29 11.68
C ALA A 128 10.69 9.12 10.57
N LEU A 129 9.38 9.35 10.64
CA LEU A 129 8.66 10.11 9.62
C LEU A 129 9.14 11.57 9.56
N ASP A 130 9.37 12.23 10.70
CA ASP A 130 9.93 13.58 10.73
C ASP A 130 11.31 13.64 10.06
N THR A 131 12.20 12.74 10.45
CA THR A 131 13.57 12.67 9.88
C THR A 131 13.53 12.43 8.37
N ILE A 132 12.70 11.47 7.91
CA ILE A 132 12.55 11.16 6.47
C ILE A 132 12.06 12.39 5.70
N ARG A 133 11.03 13.08 6.17
CA ARG A 133 10.48 14.26 5.51
C ARG A 133 11.52 15.38 5.37
N ARG A 134 12.27 15.62 6.43
CA ARG A 134 13.31 16.66 6.43
C ARG A 134 14.44 16.32 5.44
N LEU A 135 14.93 15.09 5.46
CA LEU A 135 15.96 14.63 4.53
C LEU A 135 15.47 14.68 3.06
N CYS A 136 14.24 14.25 2.80
CA CYS A 136 13.63 14.30 1.45
C CYS A 136 13.39 15.73 0.95
N ARG A 137 13.38 16.74 1.83
CA ARG A 137 13.40 18.18 1.44
C ARG A 137 14.82 18.72 1.23
N GLY A 138 15.85 17.89 1.36
CA GLY A 138 17.26 18.31 1.23
C GLY A 138 17.84 19.00 2.45
N GLU A 139 17.18 18.93 3.61
CA GLU A 139 17.69 19.50 4.86
C GLU A 139 18.86 18.68 5.40
N GLU A 140 19.78 19.35 6.11
CA GLU A 140 20.71 18.70 7.01
C GLU A 140 20.00 18.43 8.35
N VAL A 141 20.02 17.17 8.82
CA VAL A 141 19.30 16.76 10.00
C VAL A 141 20.26 16.35 11.11
N THR A 142 20.10 17.00 12.26
CA THR A 142 20.70 16.58 13.53
C THR A 142 19.58 16.35 14.54
N VAL A 143 19.59 15.18 15.18
CA VAL A 143 18.70 14.78 16.28
C VAL A 143 19.60 14.20 17.37
N GLU A 144 19.73 14.87 18.49
CA GLU A 144 20.65 14.46 19.57
C GLU A 144 20.07 13.32 20.41
N GLU A 145 18.73 13.31 20.63
CA GLU A 145 18.04 12.37 21.49
C GLU A 145 16.89 11.67 20.78
N GLY A 146 16.43 10.54 21.31
CA GLY A 146 15.29 9.79 20.79
C GLY A 146 15.67 8.44 20.21
N PRO A 147 14.76 7.80 19.47
CA PRO A 147 14.98 6.45 18.98
C PRO A 147 15.96 6.37 17.78
N TYR A 148 16.27 7.49 17.15
CA TYR A 148 17.18 7.59 15.99
C TYR A 148 18.05 8.84 16.11
N PRO A 149 19.06 8.83 17.00
CA PRO A 149 20.02 9.96 17.02
C PRO A 149 20.84 9.96 15.74
N VAL A 150 20.91 11.12 15.10
CA VAL A 150 21.69 11.36 13.87
C VAL A 150 22.37 12.71 13.95
N ARG A 151 23.54 12.88 13.30
CA ARG A 151 24.30 14.13 13.32
C ARG A 151 24.73 14.52 11.92
N GLY A 152 24.30 15.69 11.45
CA GLY A 152 24.65 16.24 10.16
C GLY A 152 24.24 15.36 8.98
N ALA A 153 23.13 14.58 9.13
CA ALA A 153 22.67 13.66 8.10
C ALA A 153 22.12 14.44 6.89
N ARG A 154 22.54 14.05 5.70
CA ARG A 154 22.04 14.53 4.40
C ARG A 154 21.87 13.35 3.46
N ILE A 155 21.02 13.46 2.46
CA ILE A 155 20.85 12.47 1.40
C ILE A 155 21.05 13.08 0.02
N ALA A 156 21.48 12.26 -0.93
CA ALA A 156 21.49 12.56 -2.36
C ALA A 156 21.37 11.22 -3.14
N PRO A 157 20.45 11.12 -4.13
CA PRO A 157 19.52 12.18 -4.56
C PRO A 157 18.42 12.44 -3.55
N VAL A 158 17.78 13.60 -3.60
CA VAL A 158 16.48 13.87 -2.99
C VAL A 158 15.37 13.59 -4.00
N PRO A 159 14.12 13.25 -3.57
CA PRO A 159 13.00 13.12 -4.51
C PRO A 159 12.82 14.38 -5.36
N PRO A 160 12.59 14.25 -6.68
CA PRO A 160 12.39 15.40 -7.56
C PRO A 160 11.07 16.15 -7.28
N GLU A 161 10.02 15.45 -6.82
CA GLU A 161 8.76 16.02 -6.38
C GLU A 161 8.60 15.94 -4.86
N PRO A 162 7.77 16.79 -4.25
CA PRO A 162 7.44 16.68 -2.82
C PRO A 162 6.94 15.27 -2.45
N LEU A 163 7.52 14.70 -1.39
CA LEU A 163 7.15 13.37 -0.92
C LEU A 163 5.72 13.38 -0.37
N GLU A 164 4.84 12.62 -0.97
CA GLU A 164 3.49 12.36 -0.47
C GLU A 164 3.50 11.17 0.48
N VAL A 165 2.86 11.31 1.65
CA VAL A 165 2.86 10.32 2.72
C VAL A 165 1.46 9.83 3.01
N TRP A 166 1.22 8.53 2.75
CA TRP A 166 -0.02 7.84 3.12
C TRP A 166 0.21 6.98 4.37
N ILE A 167 -0.59 7.20 5.40
CA ILE A 167 -0.44 6.46 6.67
C ILE A 167 -1.54 5.41 6.81
N GLY A 168 -1.14 4.12 6.84
CA GLY A 168 -2.03 3.00 7.12
C GLY A 168 -2.37 2.94 8.61
N ALA A 169 -3.65 2.97 8.94
CA ALA A 169 -4.14 2.96 10.32
C ALA A 169 -5.55 2.37 10.41
N ALA A 170 -5.85 1.65 11.51
CA ALA A 170 -7.16 1.06 11.78
C ALA A 170 -7.74 1.47 13.15
N ALA A 171 -6.89 1.59 14.19
CA ALA A 171 -7.35 1.98 15.52
C ALA A 171 -7.54 3.50 15.62
N PRO A 172 -8.55 4.00 16.37
CA PRO A 172 -8.84 5.45 16.47
C PRO A 172 -7.62 6.34 16.77
N PRO A 173 -6.71 6.01 17.73
CA PRO A 173 -5.52 6.83 17.95
C PRO A 173 -4.53 6.83 16.77
N ALA A 174 -4.54 5.77 15.95
CA ALA A 174 -3.69 5.68 14.77
C ALA A 174 -4.31 6.44 13.58
N ILE A 175 -5.63 6.44 13.44
CA ILE A 175 -6.38 7.26 12.48
C ILE A 175 -6.16 8.75 12.79
N ASP A 176 -6.26 9.17 14.05
CA ASP A 176 -5.95 10.54 14.47
C ASP A 176 -4.50 10.94 14.14
N ARG A 177 -3.53 10.04 14.36
CA ARG A 177 -2.14 10.24 13.93
C ARG A 177 -2.03 10.39 12.42
N ALA A 178 -2.76 9.58 11.64
CA ALA A 178 -2.76 9.67 10.19
C ALA A 178 -3.30 11.04 9.72
N ALA A 179 -4.36 11.54 10.33
CA ALA A 179 -4.92 12.86 10.06
C ALA A 179 -3.94 14.00 10.41
N ARG A 180 -3.22 13.87 11.51
CA ARG A 180 -2.25 14.87 11.97
C ARG A 180 -0.97 14.89 11.14
N LEU A 181 -0.44 13.73 10.77
CA LEU A 181 0.89 13.58 10.19
C LEU A 181 0.88 13.19 8.71
N GLY A 182 -0.16 12.58 8.19
CA GLY A 182 -0.24 12.11 6.81
C GLY A 182 -0.67 13.21 5.83
N ASP A 183 -0.42 12.97 4.55
CA ASP A 183 -1.06 13.68 3.45
C ASP A 183 -2.32 12.93 3.02
N ALA A 184 -2.40 11.63 3.35
CA ALA A 184 -3.57 10.78 3.24
C ALA A 184 -3.57 9.68 4.32
N TRP A 185 -4.78 9.16 4.60
CA TRP A 185 -4.98 7.95 5.40
C TRP A 185 -5.30 6.78 4.46
N LEU A 186 -4.50 5.71 4.51
CA LEU A 186 -4.75 4.48 3.77
C LEU A 186 -5.60 3.53 4.62
N ALA A 187 -6.88 3.41 4.29
CA ALA A 187 -7.81 2.49 4.94
C ALA A 187 -7.47 1.03 4.65
N GLY A 188 -7.64 0.16 5.66
CA GLY A 188 -7.27 -1.25 5.60
C GLY A 188 -8.19 -2.08 4.69
N PRO A 189 -7.71 -3.25 4.21
CA PRO A 189 -8.49 -4.13 3.35
C PRO A 189 -9.52 -4.99 4.10
N GLU A 190 -9.40 -5.10 5.42
CA GLU A 190 -10.26 -5.89 6.29
C GLU A 190 -11.61 -5.24 6.60
N LEU A 191 -11.77 -3.98 6.20
CA LEU A 191 -12.97 -3.20 6.53
C LEU A 191 -14.16 -3.62 5.67
N THR A 192 -15.26 -4.04 6.30
CA THR A 192 -16.56 -4.12 5.62
C THR A 192 -17.01 -2.72 5.17
N PRO A 193 -17.98 -2.59 4.25
CA PRO A 193 -18.47 -1.27 3.85
C PRO A 193 -18.96 -0.39 5.02
N SER A 194 -19.60 -0.97 6.02
CA SER A 194 -20.04 -0.25 7.23
C SER A 194 -18.87 0.24 8.07
N MET A 195 -17.86 -0.60 8.32
CA MET A 195 -16.64 -0.23 9.04
C MET A 195 -15.83 0.82 8.27
N ALA A 196 -15.78 0.71 6.94
CA ALA A 196 -15.10 1.67 6.09
C ALA A 196 -15.75 3.07 6.21
N ARG A 197 -17.08 3.15 6.24
CA ARG A 197 -17.81 4.41 6.47
C ARG A 197 -17.47 4.99 7.85
N GLU A 198 -17.60 4.20 8.90
CA GLU A 198 -17.32 4.64 10.27
C GLU A 198 -15.90 5.17 10.43
N GLN A 199 -14.88 4.46 9.93
CA GLN A 199 -13.50 4.89 10.03
C GLN A 199 -13.21 6.12 9.15
N LEU A 200 -13.89 6.26 8.01
CA LEU A 200 -13.78 7.45 7.18
C LEU A 200 -14.32 8.70 7.90
N ASP A 201 -15.45 8.55 8.59
CA ASP A 201 -16.03 9.65 9.38
C ASP A 201 -15.10 10.03 10.54
N GLN A 202 -14.54 9.06 11.26
CA GLN A 202 -13.50 9.30 12.29
C GLN A 202 -12.27 10.04 11.72
N TYR A 203 -11.82 9.65 10.53
CA TYR A 203 -10.70 10.31 9.85
C TYR A 203 -11.01 11.76 9.46
N ARG A 204 -12.20 12.02 8.91
CA ARG A 204 -12.65 13.38 8.55
C ARG A 204 -12.73 14.29 9.76
N GLU A 205 -13.36 13.83 10.84
CA GLU A 205 -13.40 14.56 12.11
C GLU A 205 -12.01 14.85 12.68
N ALA A 206 -11.07 13.89 12.56
CA ALA A 206 -9.69 14.12 12.97
C ALA A 206 -9.00 15.16 12.07
N CYS A 207 -9.21 15.13 10.77
CA CYS A 207 -8.69 16.15 9.86
C CYS A 207 -9.20 17.56 10.21
N GLU A 208 -10.49 17.68 10.49
CA GLU A 208 -11.10 18.96 10.93
C GLU A 208 -10.45 19.47 12.24
N ARG A 209 -10.30 18.60 13.27
CA ARG A 209 -9.64 18.97 14.54
C ARG A 209 -8.20 19.44 14.34
N HIS A 210 -7.48 18.85 13.39
CA HIS A 210 -6.08 19.21 13.10
C HIS A 210 -5.93 20.30 12.00
N GLY A 211 -7.04 20.82 11.45
CA GLY A 211 -7.01 21.81 10.36
C GLY A 211 -6.31 21.28 9.10
N ARG A 212 -6.49 19.99 8.78
CA ARG A 212 -5.83 19.32 7.65
C ARG A 212 -6.82 18.99 6.54
N THR A 213 -6.37 19.17 5.30
CA THR A 213 -7.10 18.69 4.11
C THR A 213 -6.26 17.59 3.45
N PRO A 214 -6.76 16.36 3.38
CA PRO A 214 -6.02 15.26 2.76
C PRO A 214 -5.91 15.45 1.23
N THR A 215 -4.82 14.99 0.64
CA THR A 215 -4.61 15.02 -0.83
C THR A 215 -5.51 14.01 -1.54
N CYS A 216 -5.80 12.90 -0.87
CA CYS A 216 -6.68 11.83 -1.32
C CYS A 216 -7.16 10.99 -0.12
N VAL A 217 -8.10 10.09 -0.36
CA VAL A 217 -8.61 9.15 0.65
C VAL A 217 -8.57 7.74 0.07
N PRO A 218 -7.41 7.06 0.12
CA PRO A 218 -7.24 5.73 -0.43
C PRO A 218 -7.77 4.64 0.51
N ILE A 219 -8.34 3.59 -0.10
CA ILE A 219 -8.71 2.34 0.58
C ILE A 219 -8.11 1.15 -0.15
N ARG A 220 -7.58 0.16 0.58
CA ARG A 220 -7.14 -1.09 -0.02
C ARG A 220 -8.29 -2.09 -0.09
N ARG A 221 -8.38 -2.84 -1.20
CA ARG A 221 -9.33 -3.95 -1.38
C ARG A 221 -8.61 -5.17 -1.94
N ASP A 222 -8.86 -6.34 -1.33
CA ASP A 222 -8.38 -7.60 -1.86
C ASP A 222 -9.49 -8.11 -2.81
N VAL A 223 -9.12 -8.31 -4.11
CA VAL A 223 -10.10 -8.48 -5.20
C VAL A 223 -9.83 -9.71 -6.06
N TYR A 224 -10.90 -10.22 -6.70
CA TYR A 224 -10.82 -11.09 -7.87
C TYR A 224 -11.91 -10.70 -8.87
N VAL A 225 -11.50 -10.44 -10.11
CA VAL A 225 -12.41 -10.12 -11.21
C VAL A 225 -12.38 -11.29 -12.19
N GLY A 226 -13.44 -12.10 -12.20
CA GLY A 226 -13.59 -13.23 -13.10
C GLY A 226 -14.11 -12.82 -14.48
N ALA A 227 -13.76 -13.61 -15.51
CA ALA A 227 -14.31 -13.44 -16.85
C ALA A 227 -15.81 -13.81 -16.90
N THR A 228 -16.19 -14.78 -16.11
CA THR A 228 -17.57 -15.28 -15.97
C THR A 228 -17.85 -15.62 -14.50
N ARG A 229 -19.11 -15.89 -14.17
CA ARG A 229 -19.47 -16.39 -12.83
C ARG A 229 -18.80 -17.74 -12.53
N ASP A 230 -18.69 -18.63 -13.52
CA ASP A 230 -18.00 -19.92 -13.35
C ASP A 230 -16.51 -19.74 -13.04
N ASP A 231 -15.86 -18.73 -13.65
CA ASP A 231 -14.47 -18.39 -13.36
C ASP A 231 -14.32 -17.88 -11.90
N VAL A 232 -15.24 -17.05 -11.43
CA VAL A 232 -15.29 -16.62 -10.04
C VAL A 232 -15.46 -17.80 -9.09
N THR A 233 -16.42 -18.70 -9.36
CA THR A 233 -16.67 -19.89 -8.54
C THR A 233 -15.45 -20.81 -8.51
N LYS A 234 -14.76 -20.96 -9.59
CA LYS A 234 -13.56 -21.82 -9.69
C LYS A 234 -12.37 -21.26 -8.88
N HIS A 235 -12.09 -19.97 -8.96
CA HIS A 235 -10.84 -19.40 -8.46
C HIS A 235 -10.97 -18.63 -7.15
N ALA A 236 -12.03 -17.87 -6.94
CA ALA A 236 -12.19 -17.00 -5.78
C ALA A 236 -13.00 -17.61 -4.65
N GLU A 237 -14.12 -18.27 -4.94
CA GLU A 237 -14.99 -18.81 -3.89
C GLU A 237 -14.28 -19.80 -2.95
N PRO A 238 -13.40 -20.73 -3.43
CA PRO A 238 -12.64 -21.60 -2.52
C PRO A 238 -11.70 -20.83 -1.58
N VAL A 239 -11.11 -19.72 -2.04
CA VAL A 239 -10.23 -18.87 -1.22
C VAL A 239 -11.03 -18.13 -0.15
N VAL A 240 -12.19 -17.61 -0.51
CA VAL A 240 -13.12 -16.94 0.42
C VAL A 240 -13.65 -17.94 1.45
N ALA A 241 -14.11 -19.13 1.01
CA ALA A 241 -14.63 -20.18 1.88
C ALA A 241 -13.59 -20.73 2.87
N ALA A 242 -12.32 -20.75 2.49
CA ALA A 242 -11.20 -21.12 3.36
C ALA A 242 -10.86 -20.05 4.41
N GLY A 243 -11.53 -18.90 4.42
CA GLY A 243 -11.31 -17.83 5.39
C GLY A 243 -10.08 -16.98 5.06
N TYR A 244 -10.07 -16.36 3.90
CA TYR A 244 -8.96 -15.52 3.42
C TYR A 244 -8.50 -14.52 4.48
N ARG A 245 -7.27 -14.70 4.98
CA ARG A 245 -6.62 -13.83 5.98
C ARG A 245 -7.45 -13.57 7.25
N GLY A 246 -8.50 -14.36 7.53
CA GLY A 246 -9.43 -14.13 8.61
C GLY A 246 -10.34 -12.91 8.41
N PHE A 247 -10.45 -12.40 7.20
CA PHE A 247 -11.34 -11.27 6.90
C PHE A 247 -12.80 -11.72 6.81
N ASP A 248 -13.71 -10.81 7.15
CA ASP A 248 -15.12 -10.95 6.81
C ASP A 248 -15.25 -11.00 5.27
N PRO A 249 -15.99 -11.98 4.71
CA PRO A 249 -16.24 -12.02 3.27
C PRO A 249 -16.79 -10.71 2.68
N ALA A 250 -17.56 -9.94 3.45
CA ALA A 250 -18.07 -8.63 3.03
C ALA A 250 -16.96 -7.55 2.84
N ALA A 251 -15.73 -7.81 3.31
CA ALA A 251 -14.58 -6.95 3.06
C ALA A 251 -13.89 -7.26 1.72
N LEU A 252 -14.18 -8.41 1.11
CA LEU A 252 -13.58 -8.84 -0.15
C LEU A 252 -14.43 -8.38 -1.33
N VAL A 253 -13.77 -8.08 -2.46
CA VAL A 253 -14.45 -7.62 -3.68
C VAL A 253 -14.26 -8.69 -4.76
N VAL A 254 -15.32 -9.45 -5.00
CA VAL A 254 -15.27 -10.65 -5.86
C VAL A 254 -16.48 -10.67 -6.79
N GLY A 255 -16.23 -10.88 -8.10
CA GLY A 255 -17.31 -10.95 -9.08
C GLY A 255 -16.81 -10.84 -10.50
N THR A 256 -17.74 -10.70 -11.43
CA THR A 256 -17.49 -10.28 -12.82
C THR A 256 -17.17 -8.79 -12.86
N VAL A 257 -16.81 -8.26 -14.02
CA VAL A 257 -16.46 -6.85 -14.21
C VAL A 257 -17.55 -5.92 -13.68
N ASP A 258 -18.81 -6.14 -14.08
CA ASP A 258 -19.93 -5.29 -13.68
C ASP A 258 -20.21 -5.36 -12.17
N GLU A 259 -20.15 -6.57 -11.59
CA GLU A 259 -20.37 -6.79 -10.16
C GLU A 259 -19.28 -6.15 -9.31
N VAL A 260 -18.02 -6.21 -9.75
CA VAL A 260 -16.90 -5.56 -9.06
C VAL A 260 -16.98 -4.04 -9.20
N ALA A 261 -17.36 -3.53 -10.38
CA ALA A 261 -17.57 -2.09 -10.56
C ALA A 261 -18.65 -1.56 -9.61
N GLU A 262 -19.77 -2.27 -9.45
CA GLU A 262 -20.83 -1.89 -8.52
C GLU A 262 -20.37 -1.93 -7.06
N GLN A 263 -19.65 -2.98 -6.65
CA GLN A 263 -19.09 -3.08 -5.30
C GLN A 263 -18.09 -1.94 -4.99
N LEU A 264 -17.26 -1.53 -5.98
CA LEU A 264 -16.29 -0.46 -5.79
C LEU A 264 -16.94 0.93 -5.82
N ARG A 265 -18.03 1.12 -6.57
CA ARG A 265 -18.78 2.39 -6.62
C ARG A 265 -19.25 2.84 -5.24
N VAL A 266 -19.66 1.89 -4.39
CA VAL A 266 -20.06 2.15 -3.00
C VAL A 266 -18.98 2.91 -2.22
N PHE A 267 -17.71 2.59 -2.42
CA PHE A 267 -16.61 3.32 -1.75
C PHE A 267 -16.42 4.72 -2.32
N GLY A 268 -16.59 4.91 -3.63
CA GLY A 268 -16.59 6.23 -4.26
C GLY A 268 -17.69 7.13 -3.70
N GLU A 269 -18.91 6.62 -3.55
CA GLU A 269 -20.05 7.33 -2.97
C GLU A 269 -19.83 7.69 -1.49
N MET A 270 -19.07 6.90 -0.76
CA MET A 270 -18.63 7.27 0.60
C MET A 270 -17.66 8.44 0.60
N GLY A 271 -16.92 8.65 -0.51
CA GLY A 271 -15.90 9.69 -0.66
C GLY A 271 -14.46 9.17 -0.61
N TYR A 272 -14.24 7.86 -0.79
CA TYR A 272 -12.92 7.35 -1.12
C TYR A 272 -12.54 7.76 -2.53
N THR A 273 -11.33 8.28 -2.71
CA THR A 273 -10.86 8.81 -4.00
C THR A 273 -10.06 7.80 -4.79
N ASP A 274 -9.45 6.84 -4.08
CA ASP A 274 -8.56 5.82 -4.63
C ASP A 274 -8.90 4.44 -4.04
N VAL A 275 -9.00 3.44 -4.88
CA VAL A 275 -9.02 2.03 -4.46
C VAL A 275 -7.71 1.37 -4.88
N ILE A 276 -6.99 0.83 -3.90
CA ILE A 276 -5.74 0.12 -4.16
C ILE A 276 -6.04 -1.38 -4.11
N VAL A 277 -6.18 -1.99 -5.28
CA VAL A 277 -6.53 -3.41 -5.39
C VAL A 277 -5.33 -4.32 -5.12
N ARG A 278 -5.60 -5.50 -4.55
CA ARG A 278 -4.63 -6.59 -4.41
C ARG A 278 -5.29 -7.90 -4.81
N GLN A 279 -4.60 -8.69 -5.61
CA GLN A 279 -5.15 -9.96 -6.05
C GLN A 279 -5.32 -10.96 -4.91
N LEU A 280 -6.52 -11.51 -4.80
CA LEU A 280 -6.94 -12.48 -3.80
C LEU A 280 -6.30 -13.86 -4.04
N VAL A 281 -6.23 -14.27 -5.32
CA VAL A 281 -5.78 -15.60 -5.75
C VAL A 281 -4.27 -15.69 -5.93
N ASP A 282 -3.72 -16.88 -5.72
CA ASP A 282 -2.29 -17.17 -5.90
C ASP A 282 -1.96 -17.64 -7.31
N ASP A 283 -2.88 -18.32 -7.97
CA ASP A 283 -2.72 -18.79 -9.35
C ASP A 283 -2.31 -17.61 -10.26
N GLN A 284 -1.22 -17.78 -10.99
CA GLN A 284 -0.61 -16.68 -11.76
C GLN A 284 -1.49 -16.27 -12.93
N ASP A 285 -2.00 -17.25 -13.71
CA ASP A 285 -2.80 -16.95 -14.89
C ASP A 285 -4.15 -16.31 -14.53
N ALA A 286 -4.79 -16.85 -13.49
CA ALA A 286 -6.03 -16.28 -12.94
C ALA A 286 -5.80 -14.84 -12.43
N ALA A 287 -4.69 -14.60 -11.73
CA ALA A 287 -4.33 -13.27 -11.24
C ALA A 287 -4.04 -12.28 -12.38
N LEU A 288 -3.31 -12.67 -13.41
CA LEU A 288 -3.04 -11.84 -14.58
C LEU A 288 -4.33 -11.49 -15.33
N GLY A 289 -5.20 -12.49 -15.56
CA GLY A 289 -6.52 -12.26 -16.14
C GLY A 289 -7.40 -11.33 -15.32
N SER A 290 -7.38 -11.49 -13.99
CA SER A 290 -8.11 -10.59 -13.08
C SER A 290 -7.54 -9.17 -13.12
N ILE A 291 -6.22 -8.96 -13.15
CA ILE A 291 -5.60 -7.64 -13.27
C ILE A 291 -6.03 -6.94 -14.58
N ALA A 292 -6.03 -7.65 -15.68
CA ALA A 292 -6.49 -7.10 -16.97
C ALA A 292 -7.95 -6.59 -16.87
N ARG A 293 -8.84 -7.40 -16.28
CA ARG A 293 -10.26 -7.02 -16.07
C ARG A 293 -10.46 -5.90 -15.04
N VAL A 294 -9.54 -5.70 -14.10
CA VAL A 294 -9.55 -4.48 -13.25
C VAL A 294 -9.42 -3.21 -14.10
N GLY A 295 -8.72 -3.25 -15.23
CA GLY A 295 -8.69 -2.15 -16.19
C GLY A 295 -10.06 -1.86 -16.81
N GLU A 296 -10.85 -2.89 -17.11
CA GLU A 296 -12.24 -2.73 -17.56
C GLU A 296 -13.13 -2.13 -16.48
N VAL A 297 -13.01 -2.64 -15.23
CA VAL A 297 -13.69 -2.06 -14.05
C VAL A 297 -13.35 -0.57 -13.89
N ARG A 298 -12.07 -0.21 -14.03
CA ARG A 298 -11.62 1.18 -13.96
C ARG A 298 -12.30 2.06 -15.00
N SER A 299 -12.42 1.57 -16.23
CA SER A 299 -13.11 2.31 -17.30
C SER A 299 -14.57 2.59 -16.94
N LEU A 300 -15.31 1.59 -16.44
CA LEU A 300 -16.70 1.75 -15.99
C LEU A 300 -16.87 2.74 -14.82
N LEU A 301 -15.84 2.92 -13.99
CA LEU A 301 -15.88 3.85 -12.85
C LEU A 301 -15.43 5.28 -13.21
N LEU A 302 -14.81 5.48 -14.37
CA LEU A 302 -14.45 6.80 -14.88
C LEU A 302 -15.58 7.41 -15.72
N ASP A 303 -16.39 6.57 -16.38
CA ASP A 303 -17.48 6.99 -17.26
C ASP A 303 -18.79 7.30 -16.47
N ALA A 304 -18.81 7.01 -15.17
CA ALA A 304 -19.94 7.21 -14.26
C ALA A 304 -19.73 8.47 -13.40
#